data_3c52405f2c7c83e3ef9ff8e21371c8b9
#
_entry.id   3c52405f2c7c83e3ef9ff8e21371c8b9
#
_cell.length_a   1.000
_cell.length_b   1.000
_cell.length_c   1.000
_cell.angle_alpha   90.00
_cell.angle_beta   90.00
_cell.angle_gamma   90.00
#
_symmetry.space_group_name_H-M   'P 1'
#
loop_
_entity.id
_entity.type
_entity.pdbx_description
1 polymer ?
#
loop_
_entity_poly.entity_id
_entity_poly.type
_entity_poly.pdbx_seq_one_letter_code
_entity_poly.pdbx_strand_id
1 'polypeptide(L)'
;MAAPCLLALSLAALAAGVFAPASLAAPAPPLTVAAHAAAGSIPAPVHRGALRISGPFRDGATVVAAGLSWRAPALPHGLKLVSFAVGYTWQSCASGGKQCRTAADSTATPFAARDYVVGHADTGRVLRVTETATEVVVPSGQPSADFSTITRSVTRTSTTAVHAYSHGKAPVTAFVNGTPERKTASTEEYFQVTGPHANSADGPVTLTYRVDDGGWRSMPSSRVLYTGKLAVGPHRVQVRTANQAGGTTIRYSWHVVSMAAPAACRSSRRGGCWYAPHLDSKGRPMRWDWQIGRVTALQRTGGKAVDIYDIDGFLTTRAEVTAIKTSWQAATLPHPRTVCYLDLAWENYRLDASPGKYFPASALGLVYYGYPAERWVDFRQLDALKPMLDTRVGMCAAMGFDAVELDDIDGFDPPSTTGFHLTPGDVENYLAYAFNEIHRDGMTALWKNSPYLSSWGREYTDGAVVEECYLSKACFAAQLAGSSQYGITCTGLHGGTPCGWDDFTTDVTTHQPTGKWVGEAEYTDDGYVCAPGRTCPGAREFETFCKSVYAPPYGFTAVLFESNLDGRTFDTCPGQFRKH
;
A
#
# COMPACT_ATOMS: atom_id res chain seq x y z
N MET A 1 58.39 -34.57 -25.91
CA MET A 1 58.89 -33.19 -25.99
C MET A 1 57.69 -32.30 -26.26
N ALA A 2 57.12 -31.76 -25.24
CA ALA A 2 56.05 -30.78 -25.31
C ALA A 2 56.26 -29.82 -24.14
N ALA A 3 56.45 -28.55 -24.47
CA ALA A 3 56.62 -27.48 -23.48
C ALA A 3 55.24 -27.03 -22.95
N PRO A 4 55.13 -26.66 -21.69
CA PRO A 4 53.89 -26.13 -21.13
C PRO A 4 53.79 -24.60 -21.36
N CYS A 5 52.64 -24.17 -21.84
CA CYS A 5 52.26 -22.78 -21.94
C CYS A 5 51.76 -22.29 -20.58
N LEU A 6 52.45 -21.32 -19.99
CA LEU A 6 52.04 -20.63 -18.75
C LEU A 6 50.88 -19.65 -19.10
N LEU A 7 49.70 -19.92 -18.54
CA LEU A 7 48.60 -18.95 -18.52
C LEU A 7 48.71 -18.12 -17.23
N ALA A 8 48.94 -16.83 -17.41
CA ALA A 8 48.93 -15.85 -16.34
C ALA A 8 47.47 -15.62 -15.90
N LEU A 9 47.16 -15.95 -14.63
CA LEU A 9 45.92 -15.53 -14.00
C LEU A 9 46.00 -14.04 -13.65
N SER A 10 45.29 -13.22 -14.38
CA SER A 10 44.97 -11.86 -13.90
C SER A 10 43.82 -11.92 -12.91
N LEU A 11 44.14 -11.66 -11.64
CA LEU A 11 43.13 -11.35 -10.62
C LEU A 11 42.44 -10.04 -11.02
N ALA A 12 41.22 -10.12 -11.51
CA ALA A 12 40.32 -8.99 -11.54
C ALA A 12 39.70 -8.84 -10.14
N ALA A 13 40.13 -7.79 -9.42
CA ALA A 13 39.50 -7.40 -8.17
C ALA A 13 38.04 -7.03 -8.45
N LEU A 14 37.10 -7.82 -7.93
CA LEU A 14 35.71 -7.39 -7.80
C LEU A 14 35.67 -6.24 -6.82
N ALA A 15 35.57 -5.03 -7.32
CA ALA A 15 35.16 -3.88 -6.55
C ALA A 15 33.70 -4.14 -6.12
N ALA A 16 33.50 -4.43 -4.84
CA ALA A 16 32.18 -4.37 -4.23
C ALA A 16 31.68 -2.92 -4.38
N GLY A 17 30.80 -2.71 -5.34
CA GLY A 17 30.04 -1.49 -5.45
C GLY A 17 29.15 -1.40 -4.21
N VAL A 18 29.62 -0.65 -3.23
CA VAL A 18 28.79 -0.13 -2.16
C VAL A 18 27.82 0.81 -2.86
N PHE A 19 26.59 0.35 -3.09
CA PHE A 19 25.48 1.25 -3.39
C PHE A 19 25.34 2.15 -2.15
N ALA A 20 25.85 3.36 -2.26
CA ALA A 20 25.49 4.42 -1.33
C ALA A 20 23.96 4.49 -1.33
N PRO A 21 23.32 4.56 -0.14
CA PRO A 21 21.88 4.83 -0.11
C PRO A 21 21.69 6.11 -0.94
N ALA A 22 20.75 6.05 -1.88
CA ALA A 22 20.34 7.23 -2.61
C ALA A 22 20.09 8.31 -1.58
N SER A 23 20.86 9.37 -1.65
CA SER A 23 20.67 10.55 -0.84
C SER A 23 19.19 10.89 -0.99
N LEU A 24 18.44 10.80 0.11
CA LEU A 24 17.10 11.37 0.17
C LEU A 24 17.27 12.82 -0.30
N ALA A 25 16.90 13.08 -1.52
CA ALA A 25 16.77 14.44 -2.00
C ALA A 25 15.90 15.14 -0.96
N ALA A 26 16.37 16.26 -0.46
CA ALA A 26 15.56 17.10 0.41
C ALA A 26 14.19 17.23 -0.27
N PRO A 27 13.07 17.10 0.46
CA PRO A 27 11.75 17.23 -0.14
C PRO A 27 11.78 18.50 -1.00
N ALA A 28 11.43 18.36 -2.26
CA ALA A 28 11.27 19.50 -3.15
C ALA A 28 10.38 20.49 -2.41
N PRO A 29 10.70 21.78 -2.40
CA PRO A 29 9.83 22.78 -1.77
C PRO A 29 8.43 22.52 -2.39
N PRO A 30 7.36 22.54 -1.57
CA PRO A 30 6.03 22.31 -2.08
C PRO A 30 5.85 23.22 -3.30
N LEU A 31 5.49 22.62 -4.43
CA LEU A 31 5.11 23.38 -5.62
C LEU A 31 3.98 24.30 -5.18
N THR A 32 4.31 25.58 -5.01
CA THR A 32 3.31 26.62 -4.84
C THR A 32 2.63 26.77 -6.19
N VAL A 33 1.64 25.90 -6.43
CA VAL A 33 0.67 26.14 -7.48
C VAL A 33 -0.04 27.43 -7.10
N ALA A 34 0.16 28.46 -7.89
CA ALA A 34 -0.51 29.74 -7.72
C ALA A 34 -2.00 29.51 -7.87
N ALA A 35 -2.69 29.24 -6.76
CA ALA A 35 -4.13 29.27 -6.71
C ALA A 35 -4.58 30.68 -7.06
N HIS A 36 -5.08 30.89 -8.27
CA HIS A 36 -5.81 32.09 -8.66
C HIS A 36 -7.20 32.04 -8.03
N ALA A 37 -7.23 32.09 -6.70
CA ALA A 37 -8.45 32.44 -5.99
C ALA A 37 -8.15 33.68 -5.15
N ALA A 38 -9.08 34.61 -5.08
CA ALA A 38 -9.06 35.67 -4.11
C ALA A 38 -8.93 35.03 -2.72
N ALA A 39 -7.71 35.00 -2.21
CA ALA A 39 -7.36 34.28 -1.01
C ALA A 39 -7.82 35.04 0.22
N GLY A 40 -9.05 34.85 0.59
CA GLY A 40 -9.39 34.88 1.99
C GLY A 40 -8.61 33.72 2.62
N SER A 41 -7.76 33.98 3.62
CA SER A 41 -6.95 32.96 4.26
C SER A 41 -7.85 31.80 4.71
N ILE A 42 -7.55 30.58 4.29
CA ILE A 42 -8.27 29.39 4.75
C ILE A 42 -8.06 29.31 6.27
N PRO A 43 -9.13 29.29 7.08
CA PRO A 43 -8.97 29.30 8.53
C PRO A 43 -8.42 27.95 9.01
N ALA A 44 -7.46 27.98 9.93
CA ALA A 44 -6.87 26.77 10.47
C ALA A 44 -7.82 26.03 11.43
N PRO A 45 -7.61 24.69 11.62
CA PRO A 45 -8.35 23.91 12.60
C PRO A 45 -8.50 24.59 13.95
N VAL A 46 -9.65 24.48 14.59
CA VAL A 46 -9.91 25.07 15.90
C VAL A 46 -10.03 23.99 16.96
N HIS A 47 -9.57 24.29 18.17
CA HIS A 47 -9.66 23.35 19.28
C HIS A 47 -10.36 23.96 20.49
N ARG A 48 -10.90 23.08 21.34
CA ARG A 48 -11.36 23.37 22.70
C ARG A 48 -10.63 22.50 23.68
N GLY A 49 -10.50 22.98 24.93
CA GLY A 49 -9.80 22.26 26.00
C GLY A 49 -8.31 22.55 26.05
N ALA A 50 -7.61 21.81 26.89
CA ALA A 50 -6.16 21.91 27.08
C ALA A 50 -5.53 20.52 26.96
N LEU A 51 -4.48 20.41 26.15
CA LEU A 51 -3.71 19.17 26.01
C LEU A 51 -3.07 18.78 27.35
N ARG A 52 -3.25 17.55 27.75
CA ARG A 52 -2.71 16.96 28.99
C ARG A 52 -2.00 15.66 28.67
N ILE A 53 -0.97 15.34 29.44
CA ILE A 53 -0.35 14.01 29.46
C ILE A 53 -0.77 13.38 30.78
N SER A 54 -1.44 12.24 30.73
CA SER A 54 -1.90 11.50 31.90
C SER A 54 -1.38 10.07 31.89
N GLY A 55 -1.20 9.50 33.07
CA GLY A 55 -0.68 8.14 33.24
C GLY A 55 0.54 8.10 34.16
N PRO A 56 1.05 6.92 34.47
CA PRO A 56 2.25 6.77 35.29
C PRO A 56 3.51 7.10 34.50
N PHE A 57 4.25 8.12 34.92
CA PHE A 57 5.53 8.53 34.33
C PHE A 57 6.66 7.63 34.80
N ARG A 58 6.67 6.39 34.32
CA ARG A 58 7.72 5.41 34.65
C ARG A 58 8.01 4.53 33.44
N ASP A 59 9.23 4.06 33.36
CA ASP A 59 9.67 3.10 32.36
C ASP A 59 8.72 1.87 32.29
N GLY A 60 8.27 1.50 31.13
CA GLY A 60 7.33 0.42 30.85
C GLY A 60 5.85 0.75 31.03
N ALA A 61 5.51 1.97 31.44
CA ALA A 61 4.12 2.39 31.59
C ALA A 61 3.59 3.10 30.34
N THR A 62 2.28 3.07 30.14
CA THR A 62 1.61 3.84 29.10
C THR A 62 1.15 5.19 29.63
N VAL A 63 1.48 6.25 28.93
CA VAL A 63 0.93 7.59 29.11
C VAL A 63 0.04 7.97 27.93
N VAL A 64 -0.93 8.83 28.16
CA VAL A 64 -1.98 9.16 27.19
C VAL A 64 -2.05 10.67 27.01
N ALA A 65 -2.10 11.11 25.75
CA ALA A 65 -2.43 12.48 25.40
C ALA A 65 -3.95 12.66 25.38
N ALA A 66 -4.48 13.64 26.11
CA ALA A 66 -5.92 13.86 26.22
C ALA A 66 -6.28 15.32 26.47
N GLY A 67 -7.53 15.65 26.33
CA GLY A 67 -8.11 16.92 26.75
C GLY A 67 -8.32 17.95 25.64
N LEU A 68 -7.89 17.71 24.41
CA LEU A 68 -8.26 18.52 23.26
C LEU A 68 -9.43 17.91 22.51
N SER A 69 -10.25 18.78 21.97
CA SER A 69 -11.31 18.45 21.00
C SER A 69 -11.13 19.36 19.81
N TRP A 70 -10.85 18.79 18.65
CA TRP A 70 -10.62 19.50 17.42
C TRP A 70 -11.85 19.52 16.51
N ARG A 71 -11.98 20.55 15.71
CA ARG A 71 -12.96 20.63 14.63
C ARG A 71 -12.40 21.42 13.46
N ALA A 72 -12.82 21.07 12.25
CA ALA A 72 -12.64 21.92 11.10
C ALA A 72 -13.46 23.22 11.26
N PRO A 73 -12.92 24.38 10.87
CA PRO A 73 -13.68 25.63 10.82
C PRO A 73 -14.70 25.61 9.67
N ALA A 74 -15.59 26.58 9.65
CA ALA A 74 -16.40 26.84 8.46
C ALA A 74 -15.47 27.33 7.33
N LEU A 75 -15.55 26.68 6.18
CA LEU A 75 -14.72 27.03 5.03
C LEU A 75 -15.32 28.20 4.24
N PRO A 76 -14.48 29.04 3.60
CA PRO A 76 -14.93 30.03 2.63
C PRO A 76 -15.75 29.41 1.50
N HIS A 77 -16.61 30.22 0.90
CA HIS A 77 -17.41 29.78 -0.25
C HIS A 77 -16.52 29.28 -1.40
N GLY A 78 -16.86 28.17 -2.00
CA GLY A 78 -16.06 27.57 -3.08
C GLY A 78 -14.97 26.61 -2.63
N LEU A 79 -14.85 26.35 -1.34
CA LEU A 79 -13.95 25.31 -0.81
C LEU A 79 -14.75 24.18 -0.16
N LYS A 80 -14.24 22.97 -0.27
CA LYS A 80 -14.78 21.75 0.34
C LYS A 80 -13.71 21.11 1.23
N LEU A 81 -14.10 20.74 2.45
CA LEU A 81 -13.25 19.92 3.30
C LEU A 81 -13.22 18.49 2.74
N VAL A 82 -12.03 18.01 2.48
CA VAL A 82 -11.80 16.62 2.02
C VAL A 82 -11.45 15.76 3.21
N SER A 83 -10.55 16.22 4.09
CA SER A 83 -10.13 15.46 5.23
C SER A 83 -9.90 16.30 6.48
N PHE A 84 -10.07 15.65 7.63
CA PHE A 84 -9.71 16.22 8.92
C PHE A 84 -9.10 15.12 9.79
N ALA A 85 -7.81 15.22 10.08
CA ALA A 85 -7.08 14.23 10.86
C ALA A 85 -6.40 14.87 12.07
N VAL A 86 -6.22 14.07 13.13
CA VAL A 86 -5.47 14.48 14.32
C VAL A 86 -4.34 13.48 14.53
N GLY A 87 -3.10 13.99 14.58
CA GLY A 87 -1.90 13.20 14.79
C GLY A 87 -1.17 13.60 16.08
N TYR A 88 -0.28 12.72 16.54
CA TYR A 88 0.50 12.91 17.76
C TYR A 88 1.98 12.67 17.49
N THR A 89 2.83 13.54 18.04
CA THR A 89 4.27 13.33 18.03
C THR A 89 4.79 13.37 19.45
N TRP A 90 5.40 12.28 19.90
CA TRP A 90 5.99 12.18 21.23
C TRP A 90 7.50 12.44 21.17
N GLN A 91 7.97 13.18 22.14
CA GLN A 91 9.39 13.51 22.33
C GLN A 91 9.78 13.30 23.79
N SER A 92 11.02 12.92 23.99
CA SER A 92 11.69 12.82 25.27
C SER A 92 12.67 14.00 25.40
N CYS A 93 12.50 14.83 26.40
CA CYS A 93 13.22 16.08 26.57
C CYS A 93 14.02 16.11 27.88
N ALA A 94 15.15 16.80 27.92
CA ALA A 94 15.83 17.12 29.17
C ALA A 94 14.93 17.99 30.07
N SER A 95 15.31 18.14 31.33
CA SER A 95 14.56 18.96 32.29
C SER A 95 14.30 20.37 31.72
N GLY A 96 13.12 20.91 32.00
CA GLY A 96 12.69 22.18 31.43
C GLY A 96 12.28 22.12 29.96
N GLY A 97 12.12 20.92 29.38
CA GLY A 97 11.61 20.73 28.01
C GLY A 97 12.60 21.11 26.91
N LYS A 98 13.90 21.11 27.19
CA LYS A 98 14.99 21.39 26.25
C LYS A 98 15.58 20.09 25.70
N GLN A 99 16.43 20.19 24.64
CA GLN A 99 17.14 19.05 24.05
C GLN A 99 16.23 17.83 23.84
N CYS A 100 15.13 18.06 23.14
CA CYS A 100 14.17 17.01 22.83
C CYS A 100 14.69 16.12 21.71
N ARG A 101 14.41 14.82 21.82
CA ARG A 101 14.60 13.84 20.78
C ARG A 101 13.28 13.12 20.54
N THR A 102 13.08 12.57 19.38
CA THR A 102 11.93 11.68 19.14
C THR A 102 12.00 10.54 20.14
N ALA A 103 10.89 10.22 20.78
CA ALA A 103 10.85 9.17 21.77
C ALA A 103 11.16 7.83 21.09
N ALA A 104 12.07 7.03 21.69
CA ALA A 104 12.70 5.89 21.03
C ALA A 104 11.73 4.76 20.62
N ASP A 105 10.56 4.69 21.27
CA ASP A 105 9.52 3.72 20.97
C ASP A 105 8.29 4.36 20.30
N SER A 106 8.38 5.62 19.84
CA SER A 106 7.32 6.29 19.07
C SER A 106 7.23 5.80 17.62
N THR A 107 7.83 4.66 17.31
CA THR A 107 7.70 3.95 16.03
C THR A 107 6.34 3.25 15.88
N ALA A 108 5.49 3.29 16.91
CA ALA A 108 4.09 3.00 16.71
C ALA A 108 3.49 4.06 15.78
N THR A 109 3.03 3.62 14.63
CA THR A 109 2.28 4.34 13.59
C THR A 109 2.12 5.85 13.83
N PRO A 110 2.70 6.75 13.02
CA PRO A 110 2.85 8.19 13.29
C PRO A 110 1.55 8.94 13.55
N PHE A 111 0.41 8.32 13.41
CA PHE A 111 -0.89 8.98 13.58
C PHE A 111 -1.79 8.40 14.67
N ALA A 112 -1.46 7.23 15.22
CA ALA A 112 -2.34 6.57 16.18
C ALA A 112 -1.92 6.72 17.63
N ALA A 113 -0.73 7.22 17.89
CA ALA A 113 -0.18 7.17 19.25
C ALA A 113 -0.64 8.34 20.12
N ARG A 114 -1.96 8.42 20.33
CA ARG A 114 -2.51 9.09 21.52
C ARG A 114 -1.86 8.55 22.79
N ASP A 115 -1.53 7.26 22.76
CA ASP A 115 -0.91 6.50 23.82
C ASP A 115 0.57 6.30 23.51
N TYR A 116 1.43 6.51 24.49
CA TYR A 116 2.87 6.30 24.38
C TYR A 116 3.36 5.37 25.48
N VAL A 117 4.04 4.30 25.09
CA VAL A 117 4.74 3.43 26.04
C VAL A 117 6.10 4.04 26.38
N VAL A 118 6.26 4.44 27.62
CA VAL A 118 7.47 5.10 28.11
C VAL A 118 8.65 4.15 28.06
N GLY A 119 9.68 4.51 27.32
CA GLY A 119 10.88 3.69 27.13
C GLY A 119 11.93 3.90 28.21
N HIS A 120 12.85 2.93 28.35
CA HIS A 120 13.99 3.06 29.27
C HIS A 120 14.83 4.31 28.99
N ALA A 121 15.00 4.66 27.74
CA ALA A 121 15.74 5.84 27.32
C ALA A 121 15.12 7.17 27.81
N ASP A 122 13.87 7.17 28.23
CA ASP A 122 13.18 8.36 28.73
C ASP A 122 13.41 8.60 30.23
N THR A 123 14.01 7.66 30.93
CA THR A 123 14.29 7.77 32.37
C THR A 123 15.05 9.06 32.69
N GLY A 124 14.57 9.80 33.69
CA GLY A 124 15.11 11.10 34.11
C GLY A 124 14.74 12.27 33.18
N ARG A 125 13.98 12.04 32.14
CA ARG A 125 13.56 13.04 31.15
C ARG A 125 12.08 13.36 31.31
N VAL A 126 11.65 14.50 30.79
CA VAL A 126 10.22 14.85 30.71
C VAL A 126 9.69 14.50 29.30
N LEU A 127 8.42 14.13 29.25
CA LEU A 127 7.77 13.80 27.98
C LEU A 127 7.10 15.04 27.39
N ARG A 128 7.19 15.18 26.10
CA ARG A 128 6.49 16.19 25.31
C ARG A 128 5.64 15.50 24.28
N VAL A 129 4.38 15.92 24.16
CA VAL A 129 3.50 15.53 23.07
C VAL A 129 3.08 16.76 22.30
N THR A 130 3.11 16.67 21.00
CA THR A 130 2.50 17.63 20.07
C THR A 130 1.32 16.94 19.41
N GLU A 131 0.14 17.49 19.59
CA GLU A 131 -1.09 17.07 18.92
C GLU A 131 -1.32 18.03 17.75
N THR A 132 -1.41 17.51 16.54
CA THR A 132 -1.55 18.29 15.31
C THR A 132 -2.84 17.91 14.62
N ALA A 133 -3.72 18.87 14.41
CA ALA A 133 -4.87 18.72 13.53
C ALA A 133 -4.48 19.21 12.12
N THR A 134 -4.81 18.40 11.16
CA THR A 134 -4.60 18.65 9.73
C THR A 134 -5.93 18.64 9.02
N GLU A 135 -6.23 19.65 8.24
CA GLU A 135 -7.35 19.66 7.31
C GLU A 135 -6.83 19.76 5.87
N VAL A 136 -7.46 19.02 4.99
CA VAL A 136 -7.21 19.08 3.55
C VAL A 136 -8.46 19.65 2.91
N VAL A 137 -8.31 20.69 2.10
CA VAL A 137 -9.41 21.38 1.42
C VAL A 137 -9.12 21.44 -0.07
N VAL A 138 -10.18 21.35 -0.86
CA VAL A 138 -10.13 21.46 -2.32
C VAL A 138 -11.15 22.50 -2.80
N PRO A 139 -10.94 23.12 -3.96
CA PRO A 139 -11.97 23.93 -4.60
C PRO A 139 -13.21 23.08 -4.90
N SER A 140 -14.40 23.60 -4.61
CA SER A 140 -15.66 22.92 -4.91
C SER A 140 -15.79 22.70 -6.41
N GLY A 141 -15.93 21.45 -6.84
CA GLY A 141 -16.07 21.09 -8.26
C GLY A 141 -14.77 20.85 -9.01
N GLN A 142 -13.62 20.86 -8.33
CA GLN A 142 -12.32 20.48 -8.90
C GLN A 142 -11.91 19.07 -8.43
N PRO A 143 -11.15 18.34 -9.25
CA PRO A 143 -10.57 17.06 -8.84
C PRO A 143 -9.59 17.22 -7.68
N SER A 144 -9.31 16.13 -6.97
CA SER A 144 -8.50 16.07 -5.75
C SER A 144 -7.04 16.51 -5.90
N ALA A 145 -6.54 16.72 -7.11
CA ALA A 145 -5.17 17.14 -7.38
C ALA A 145 -4.82 18.57 -6.88
N ASP A 146 -5.81 19.45 -6.72
CA ASP A 146 -5.59 20.84 -6.28
C ASP A 146 -5.93 21.03 -4.79
N PHE A 147 -5.34 20.22 -3.91
CA PHE A 147 -5.60 20.32 -2.48
C PHE A 147 -4.67 21.30 -1.75
N SER A 148 -5.19 21.91 -0.70
CA SER A 148 -4.43 22.71 0.27
C SER A 148 -4.47 22.03 1.63
N THR A 149 -3.29 21.82 2.24
CA THR A 149 -3.17 21.25 3.57
C THR A 149 -2.93 22.36 4.60
N ILE A 150 -3.81 22.44 5.59
CA ILE A 150 -3.70 23.40 6.68
C ILE A 150 -3.54 22.65 7.99
N THR A 151 -2.54 23.03 8.78
CA THR A 151 -2.23 22.39 10.06
C THR A 151 -2.30 23.38 11.21
N ARG A 152 -2.70 22.88 12.37
CA ARG A 152 -2.53 23.57 13.65
C ARG A 152 -2.08 22.60 14.71
N SER A 153 -1.06 22.98 15.48
CA SER A 153 -0.49 22.11 16.51
C SER A 153 -0.62 22.74 17.90
N VAL A 154 -0.81 21.88 18.89
CA VAL A 154 -0.73 22.21 20.32
C VAL A 154 0.27 21.29 20.98
N THR A 155 1.22 21.86 21.71
CA THR A 155 2.28 21.10 22.39
C THR A 155 2.12 21.17 23.89
N ARG A 156 2.31 20.04 24.56
CA ARG A 156 2.36 19.94 26.03
C ARG A 156 3.61 19.17 26.45
N THR A 157 4.30 19.69 27.47
CA THR A 157 5.41 18.99 28.14
C THR A 157 4.96 18.59 29.55
N SER A 158 5.29 17.39 29.99
CA SER A 158 5.03 16.97 31.37
C SER A 158 5.89 17.75 32.35
N THR A 159 5.38 17.98 33.54
CA THR A 159 6.15 18.54 34.65
C THR A 159 6.90 17.45 35.42
N THR A 160 6.45 16.21 35.30
CA THR A 160 7.03 15.03 35.95
C THR A 160 8.04 14.37 35.04
N ALA A 161 9.22 14.09 35.57
CA ALA A 161 10.21 13.27 34.86
C ALA A 161 9.82 11.78 34.93
N VAL A 162 10.26 11.03 33.96
CA VAL A 162 10.06 9.57 33.91
C VAL A 162 10.92 8.90 34.98
N HIS A 163 10.31 8.09 35.82
CA HIS A 163 11.02 7.28 36.80
C HIS A 163 11.59 6.01 36.16
N ALA A 164 12.73 5.56 36.68
CA ALA A 164 13.33 4.31 36.28
C ALA A 164 12.43 3.12 36.60
N TYR A 165 12.59 2.02 35.86
CA TYR A 165 12.01 0.74 36.20
C TYR A 165 12.51 0.30 37.60
N SER A 166 11.67 -0.34 38.38
CA SER A 166 12.00 -0.69 39.77
C SER A 166 13.16 -1.66 39.83
N HIS A 167 14.17 -1.37 40.69
CA HIS A 167 15.26 -2.28 41.00
C HIS A 167 14.72 -3.59 41.60
N GLY A 168 15.35 -4.72 41.28
CA GLY A 168 14.96 -6.06 41.75
C GLY A 168 13.71 -6.64 41.05
N LYS A 169 13.13 -5.93 40.06
CA LYS A 169 12.05 -6.47 39.22
C LYS A 169 12.59 -7.07 37.93
N ALA A 170 12.09 -8.28 37.63
CA ALA A 170 12.37 -8.93 36.35
C ALA A 170 12.00 -8.03 35.15
N PRO A 171 12.84 -7.97 34.11
CA PRO A 171 12.57 -7.13 32.93
C PRO A 171 11.34 -7.61 32.17
N VAL A 172 10.66 -6.68 31.49
CA VAL A 172 9.48 -6.97 30.68
C VAL A 172 9.62 -6.40 29.27
N THR A 173 8.91 -7.02 28.33
CA THR A 173 8.71 -6.54 26.96
C THR A 173 7.26 -6.78 26.55
N ALA A 174 6.82 -6.20 25.45
CA ALA A 174 5.48 -6.39 24.89
C ALA A 174 5.55 -6.52 23.36
N PHE A 175 4.60 -7.22 22.75
CA PHE A 175 4.39 -7.15 21.32
C PHE A 175 3.85 -5.78 20.94
N VAL A 176 4.33 -5.22 19.83
CA VAL A 176 3.94 -3.91 19.29
C VAL A 176 3.74 -4.00 17.78
N ASN A 177 3.14 -2.96 17.21
CA ASN A 177 2.85 -2.85 15.76
C ASN A 177 1.97 -4.00 15.23
N GLY A 178 1.03 -4.43 16.05
CA GLY A 178 0.11 -5.51 15.70
C GLY A 178 0.74 -6.90 15.82
N THR A 179 -0.13 -7.87 15.80
CA THR A 179 0.18 -9.30 15.69
C THR A 179 -0.74 -9.88 14.64
N PRO A 180 -0.41 -11.00 14.00
CA PRO A 180 -1.34 -11.66 13.09
C PRO A 180 -2.66 -11.99 13.82
N GLU A 181 -3.73 -12.18 13.09
CA GLU A 181 -4.96 -12.69 13.67
C GLU A 181 -4.78 -14.08 14.27
N ARG A 182 -5.70 -14.47 15.16
CA ARG A 182 -5.66 -15.80 15.79
C ARG A 182 -5.81 -16.94 14.80
N LYS A 183 -6.28 -16.65 13.60
CA LYS A 183 -6.41 -17.57 12.48
C LYS A 183 -6.02 -16.85 11.20
N THR A 184 -5.01 -17.36 10.51
CA THR A 184 -4.50 -16.78 9.26
C THR A 184 -4.13 -17.89 8.28
N ALA A 185 -4.14 -17.61 6.99
CA ALA A 185 -3.56 -18.52 6.00
C ALA A 185 -2.13 -18.13 5.61
N SER A 186 -1.60 -17.02 6.13
CA SER A 186 -0.17 -16.74 6.03
C SER A 186 0.64 -17.84 6.72
N THR A 187 1.59 -18.41 6.01
CA THR A 187 2.50 -19.44 6.53
C THR A 187 3.77 -18.85 7.12
N GLU A 188 3.86 -17.54 7.24
CA GLU A 188 5.02 -16.82 7.75
C GLU A 188 4.59 -15.51 8.39
N GLU A 189 5.26 -15.12 9.48
CA GLU A 189 4.84 -13.96 10.25
C GLU A 189 6.02 -13.14 10.77
N TYR A 190 5.81 -11.83 10.88
CA TYR A 190 6.68 -10.95 11.63
C TYR A 190 6.05 -10.57 12.98
N PHE A 191 6.89 -10.55 14.02
CA PHE A 191 6.52 -10.01 15.33
C PHE A 191 7.54 -8.96 15.75
N GLN A 192 7.07 -7.82 16.20
CA GLN A 192 7.91 -6.78 16.77
C GLN A 192 7.66 -6.67 18.27
N VAL A 193 8.71 -6.39 19.03
CA VAL A 193 8.61 -6.19 20.48
C VAL A 193 9.21 -4.85 20.91
N THR A 194 8.71 -4.32 22.01
CA THR A 194 9.34 -3.15 22.65
C THR A 194 10.76 -3.46 23.09
N GLY A 195 11.55 -2.41 23.30
CA GLY A 195 12.77 -2.52 24.09
C GLY A 195 12.46 -3.09 25.49
N PRO A 196 13.38 -3.85 26.10
CA PRO A 196 13.16 -4.35 27.44
C PRO A 196 13.15 -3.21 28.45
N HIS A 197 12.10 -3.19 29.30
CA HIS A 197 11.98 -2.29 30.42
C HIS A 197 12.65 -2.95 31.63
N ALA A 198 13.76 -2.40 32.10
CA ALA A 198 14.57 -2.96 33.16
C ALA A 198 15.31 -1.87 33.94
N ASN A 199 15.64 -2.13 35.20
CA ASN A 199 16.57 -1.26 35.93
C ASN A 199 18.02 -1.62 35.55
N SER A 200 18.82 -0.61 35.20
CA SER A 200 20.22 -0.81 34.80
C SER A 200 21.11 -1.40 35.92
N ALA A 201 20.73 -1.17 37.18
CA ALA A 201 21.44 -1.74 38.32
C ALA A 201 21.28 -3.27 38.44
N ASP A 202 20.28 -3.86 37.77
CA ASP A 202 20.04 -5.31 37.72
C ASP A 202 20.84 -6.01 36.61
N GLY A 203 21.82 -5.32 36.03
CA GLY A 203 22.71 -5.87 35.00
C GLY A 203 22.11 -5.87 33.58
N PRO A 204 22.87 -6.39 32.61
CA PRO A 204 22.46 -6.40 31.21
C PRO A 204 21.25 -7.30 30.97
N VAL A 205 20.35 -6.85 30.10
CA VAL A 205 19.17 -7.63 29.73
C VAL A 205 19.48 -8.51 28.52
N THR A 206 19.11 -9.77 28.62
CA THR A 206 19.04 -10.69 27.49
C THR A 206 17.62 -10.71 26.94
N LEU A 207 17.49 -10.67 25.63
CA LEU A 207 16.22 -10.78 24.90
C LEU A 207 16.33 -11.94 23.92
N THR A 208 15.53 -12.98 24.14
CA THR A 208 15.52 -14.19 23.32
C THR A 208 14.11 -14.53 22.88
N TYR A 209 13.99 -15.27 21.77
CA TYR A 209 12.71 -15.74 21.27
C TYR A 209 12.79 -17.20 20.82
N ARG A 210 11.65 -17.83 20.72
CA ARG A 210 11.48 -19.11 20.02
C ARG A 210 10.10 -19.19 19.37
N VAL A 211 10.04 -19.97 18.30
CA VAL A 211 8.78 -20.35 17.63
C VAL A 211 8.52 -21.81 17.95
N ASP A 212 7.30 -22.12 18.37
CA ASP A 212 6.86 -23.43 18.82
C ASP A 212 7.79 -24.01 19.91
N ASP A 213 8.21 -25.24 19.75
CA ASP A 213 9.14 -25.94 20.66
C ASP A 213 10.59 -25.90 20.16
N GLY A 214 10.89 -24.98 19.22
CA GLY A 214 12.25 -24.74 18.76
C GLY A 214 13.17 -24.18 19.84
N GLY A 215 14.47 -24.19 19.56
CA GLY A 215 15.49 -23.65 20.47
C GLY A 215 15.34 -22.12 20.64
N TRP A 216 15.72 -21.63 21.82
CA TRP A 216 15.83 -20.19 22.07
C TRP A 216 16.92 -19.57 21.20
N ARG A 217 16.60 -18.46 20.56
CA ARG A 217 17.48 -17.64 19.70
C ARG A 217 17.59 -16.23 20.25
N SER A 218 18.72 -15.57 20.05
CA SER A 218 18.86 -14.16 20.38
C SER A 218 17.91 -13.31 19.51
N MET A 219 17.27 -12.33 20.12
CA MET A 219 16.43 -11.37 19.39
C MET A 219 17.32 -10.50 18.50
N PRO A 220 16.95 -10.26 17.23
CA PRO A 220 17.63 -9.28 16.39
C PRO A 220 17.67 -7.91 17.04
N SER A 221 18.69 -7.11 16.70
CA SER A 221 18.82 -5.72 17.20
C SER A 221 17.65 -4.82 16.79
N SER A 222 17.01 -5.10 15.66
CA SER A 222 15.77 -4.46 15.21
C SER A 222 14.56 -4.75 16.11
N ARG A 223 14.65 -5.79 16.96
CA ARG A 223 13.55 -6.30 17.78
C ARG A 223 12.35 -6.82 16.96
N VAL A 224 12.60 -7.14 15.71
CA VAL A 224 11.67 -7.79 14.80
C VAL A 224 12.15 -9.21 14.58
N LEU A 225 11.31 -10.17 14.89
CA LEU A 225 11.56 -11.59 14.60
C LEU A 225 10.71 -12.02 13.40
N TYR A 226 11.27 -12.91 12.61
CA TYR A 226 10.60 -13.59 11.52
C TYR A 226 10.48 -15.08 11.86
N THR A 227 9.29 -15.63 11.68
CA THR A 227 9.02 -17.02 12.06
C THR A 227 9.68 -18.04 11.13
N GLY A 228 9.94 -17.68 9.88
CA GLY A 228 10.16 -18.61 8.79
C GLY A 228 8.84 -19.27 8.36
N LYS A 229 8.91 -20.16 7.37
CA LYS A 229 7.72 -20.87 6.88
C LYS A 229 7.23 -21.90 7.90
N LEU A 230 5.93 -21.86 8.14
CA LEU A 230 5.19 -22.69 9.10
C LEU A 230 4.26 -23.64 8.36
N ALA A 231 4.00 -24.80 8.95
CA ALA A 231 2.99 -25.74 8.47
C ALA A 231 1.58 -25.26 8.85
N VAL A 232 0.57 -25.81 8.21
CA VAL A 232 -0.82 -25.67 8.67
C VAL A 232 -0.95 -26.30 10.06
N GLY A 233 -1.52 -25.58 11.00
CA GLY A 233 -1.65 -26.03 12.39
C GLY A 233 -1.53 -24.91 13.43
N PRO A 234 -1.54 -25.27 14.72
CA PRO A 234 -1.35 -24.33 15.81
C PRO A 234 0.11 -23.94 15.98
N HIS A 235 0.38 -22.66 16.14
CA HIS A 235 1.71 -22.11 16.36
C HIS A 235 1.76 -21.19 17.57
N ARG A 236 2.97 -21.00 18.09
CA ARG A 236 3.23 -20.15 19.25
C ARG A 236 4.58 -19.48 19.14
N VAL A 237 4.61 -18.17 19.31
CA VAL A 237 5.85 -17.43 19.54
C VAL A 237 5.98 -17.10 21.04
N GLN A 238 7.21 -17.22 21.55
CA GLN A 238 7.55 -16.85 22.92
C GLN A 238 8.75 -15.92 22.87
N VAL A 239 8.68 -14.83 23.64
CA VAL A 239 9.79 -13.90 23.81
C VAL A 239 10.12 -13.81 25.29
N ARG A 240 11.37 -14.04 25.64
CA ARG A 240 11.87 -14.00 27.01
C ARG A 240 12.86 -12.87 27.19
N THR A 241 12.61 -12.05 28.20
CA THR A 241 13.54 -11.05 28.73
C THR A 241 14.07 -11.54 30.07
N ALA A 242 15.38 -11.41 30.32
CA ALA A 242 16.00 -11.80 31.59
C ALA A 242 17.21 -10.93 31.91
N ASN A 243 17.41 -10.66 33.22
CA ASN A 243 18.61 -10.08 33.83
C ASN A 243 18.84 -10.69 35.22
N GLN A 244 19.68 -10.09 36.07
CA GLN A 244 19.95 -10.57 37.43
C GLN A 244 18.72 -10.55 38.35
N ALA A 245 17.76 -9.67 38.12
CA ALA A 245 16.50 -9.61 38.88
C ALA A 245 15.49 -10.72 38.49
N GLY A 246 15.79 -11.51 37.47
CA GLY A 246 14.92 -12.60 37.00
C GLY A 246 14.56 -12.51 35.53
N GLY A 247 13.49 -13.19 35.12
CA GLY A 247 13.04 -13.19 33.73
C GLY A 247 11.53 -13.25 33.58
N THR A 248 11.03 -12.65 32.50
CA THR A 248 9.63 -12.74 32.08
C THR A 248 9.53 -13.33 30.69
N THR A 249 8.35 -13.88 30.37
CA THR A 249 8.10 -14.45 29.03
C THR A 249 6.72 -14.03 28.58
N ILE A 250 6.66 -13.34 27.43
CA ILE A 250 5.40 -13.08 26.72
C ILE A 250 5.18 -14.16 25.67
N ARG A 251 3.90 -14.40 25.33
CA ARG A 251 3.50 -15.46 24.40
C ARG A 251 2.38 -14.95 23.51
N TYR A 252 2.42 -15.40 22.25
CA TYR A 252 1.31 -15.26 21.34
C TYR A 252 1.07 -16.59 20.63
N SER A 253 -0.19 -17.01 20.48
CA SER A 253 -0.56 -18.24 19.80
C SER A 253 -1.58 -17.94 18.71
N TRP A 254 -1.40 -18.57 17.55
CA TRP A 254 -2.30 -18.47 16.41
C TRP A 254 -2.40 -19.82 15.70
N HIS A 255 -3.27 -19.90 14.72
CA HIS A 255 -3.48 -21.10 13.93
C HIS A 255 -3.30 -20.75 12.44
N VAL A 256 -2.37 -21.41 11.79
CA VAL A 256 -2.21 -21.35 10.34
C VAL A 256 -3.19 -22.32 9.71
N VAL A 257 -4.02 -21.84 8.79
CA VAL A 257 -4.99 -22.63 8.02
C VAL A 257 -4.56 -22.71 6.57
N SER A 258 -5.12 -23.65 5.82
CA SER A 258 -4.93 -23.67 4.36
C SER A 258 -5.51 -22.42 3.74
N MET A 259 -4.76 -21.83 2.80
CA MET A 259 -5.27 -20.71 2.01
C MET A 259 -6.51 -21.15 1.22
N ALA A 260 -7.49 -20.25 1.12
CA ALA A 260 -8.65 -20.49 0.30
C ALA A 260 -8.23 -20.66 -1.17
N ALA A 261 -8.66 -21.73 -1.81
CA ALA A 261 -8.43 -21.91 -3.24
C ALA A 261 -9.17 -20.83 -4.06
N PRO A 262 -8.70 -20.52 -5.27
CA PRO A 262 -9.40 -19.61 -6.18
C PRO A 262 -10.85 -20.08 -6.39
N ALA A 263 -11.79 -19.18 -6.18
CA ALA A 263 -13.20 -19.46 -6.41
C ALA A 263 -13.51 -19.34 -7.90
N ALA A 264 -14.28 -20.28 -8.42
CA ALA A 264 -14.86 -20.11 -9.75
C ALA A 264 -15.82 -18.91 -9.74
N CYS A 265 -15.75 -18.09 -10.78
CA CYS A 265 -16.65 -16.95 -10.92
C CYS A 265 -18.11 -17.43 -11.03
N ARG A 266 -18.96 -16.97 -10.11
CA ARG A 266 -20.39 -17.33 -10.05
C ARG A 266 -21.22 -16.27 -10.76
N SER A 267 -21.59 -16.51 -11.98
CA SER A 267 -22.51 -15.60 -12.64
C SER A 267 -23.94 -16.10 -12.58
N SER A 268 -24.82 -15.32 -11.97
CA SER A 268 -26.27 -15.39 -12.16
C SER A 268 -26.73 -14.60 -13.38
N ARG A 269 -25.82 -13.87 -14.04
CA ARG A 269 -26.13 -13.04 -15.21
C ARG A 269 -26.10 -13.86 -16.49
N ARG A 270 -26.98 -13.56 -17.45
CA ARG A 270 -26.89 -14.12 -18.79
C ARG A 270 -25.55 -13.81 -19.39
N GLY A 271 -24.75 -14.83 -19.71
CA GLY A 271 -23.43 -14.70 -20.33
C GLY A 271 -22.23 -14.98 -19.41
N GLY A 272 -22.44 -15.30 -18.13
CA GLY A 272 -21.34 -15.63 -17.21
C GLY A 272 -20.53 -14.42 -16.75
N CYS A 273 -19.48 -14.65 -15.96
CA CYS A 273 -18.49 -13.63 -15.68
C CYS A 273 -17.73 -13.29 -16.95
N TRP A 274 -17.49 -12.02 -17.16
CA TRP A 274 -16.64 -11.61 -18.24
C TRP A 274 -15.18 -11.84 -17.84
N TYR A 275 -14.54 -12.75 -18.51
CA TYR A 275 -13.09 -12.89 -18.44
C TYR A 275 -12.46 -11.92 -19.42
N ALA A 276 -11.50 -11.13 -18.98
CA ALA A 276 -10.89 -10.07 -19.78
C ALA A 276 -9.91 -10.66 -20.83
N PRO A 277 -10.32 -10.91 -22.07
CA PRO A 277 -9.43 -11.45 -23.10
C PRO A 277 -8.44 -10.36 -23.55
N HIS A 278 -7.20 -10.71 -23.80
CA HIS A 278 -6.19 -9.79 -24.31
C HIS A 278 -6.44 -9.37 -25.78
N LEU A 279 -7.14 -10.19 -26.54
CA LEU A 279 -7.50 -9.88 -27.93
C LEU A 279 -9.01 -10.11 -28.15
N ASP A 280 -9.59 -9.34 -29.06
CA ASP A 280 -10.94 -9.59 -29.52
C ASP A 280 -11.02 -10.83 -30.42
N SER A 281 -12.24 -11.24 -30.82
CA SER A 281 -12.46 -12.39 -31.70
C SER A 281 -11.79 -12.29 -33.08
N LYS A 282 -11.26 -11.12 -33.45
CA LYS A 282 -10.54 -10.87 -34.71
C LYS A 282 -9.02 -10.72 -34.49
N GLY A 283 -8.54 -11.05 -33.29
CA GLY A 283 -7.13 -10.91 -32.93
C GLY A 283 -6.66 -9.47 -32.73
N ARG A 284 -7.58 -8.51 -32.46
CA ARG A 284 -7.23 -7.12 -32.21
C ARG A 284 -7.22 -6.86 -30.72
N PRO A 285 -6.27 -6.06 -30.20
CA PRO A 285 -6.27 -5.65 -28.80
C PRO A 285 -7.55 -4.89 -28.45
N MET A 286 -8.11 -5.18 -27.28
CA MET A 286 -9.20 -4.42 -26.71
C MET A 286 -8.69 -3.06 -26.31
N ARG A 287 -9.54 -2.03 -26.45
CA ARG A 287 -9.20 -0.64 -26.08
C ARG A 287 -9.73 -0.35 -24.70
N TRP A 288 -8.99 0.37 -23.91
CA TRP A 288 -9.44 0.74 -22.57
C TRP A 288 -9.15 2.21 -22.25
N ASP A 289 -9.88 2.72 -21.30
CA ASP A 289 -9.76 4.06 -20.75
C ASP A 289 -9.82 3.95 -19.23
N TRP A 290 -8.93 4.63 -18.54
CA TRP A 290 -8.81 4.59 -17.11
C TRP A 290 -9.04 5.99 -16.53
N GLN A 291 -10.14 6.16 -15.81
CA GLN A 291 -10.55 7.44 -15.22
C GLN A 291 -10.99 7.22 -13.78
N ILE A 292 -10.05 7.23 -12.86
CA ILE A 292 -10.29 7.06 -11.43
C ILE A 292 -10.45 8.37 -10.68
N GLY A 293 -10.15 9.50 -11.34
CA GLY A 293 -10.63 10.80 -10.93
C GLY A 293 -12.14 10.94 -11.19
N ARG A 294 -12.65 12.17 -11.21
CA ARG A 294 -14.04 12.40 -11.57
C ARG A 294 -14.27 12.08 -13.04
N VAL A 295 -15.17 11.14 -13.31
CA VAL A 295 -15.58 10.81 -14.69
C VAL A 295 -16.26 12.01 -15.34
N THR A 296 -15.52 12.82 -16.06
CA THR A 296 -16.03 14.04 -16.69
C THR A 296 -16.20 13.91 -18.20
N ALA A 297 -15.44 13.05 -18.85
CA ALA A 297 -15.52 12.83 -20.29
C ALA A 297 -14.96 11.48 -20.68
N LEU A 298 -15.80 10.45 -20.71
CA LEU A 298 -15.38 9.13 -21.18
C LEU A 298 -14.97 9.18 -22.65
N GLN A 299 -13.84 8.59 -22.97
CA GLN A 299 -13.23 8.66 -24.29
C GLN A 299 -14.10 7.99 -25.36
N ARG A 300 -14.37 8.71 -26.44
CA ARG A 300 -15.07 8.19 -27.61
C ARG A 300 -14.35 8.61 -28.87
N THR A 301 -13.99 7.67 -29.72
CA THR A 301 -13.35 7.95 -31.00
C THR A 301 -14.26 7.60 -32.16
N GLY A 302 -14.51 8.55 -33.06
CA GLY A 302 -15.41 8.34 -34.19
C GLY A 302 -16.83 7.95 -33.80
N GLY A 303 -17.32 8.45 -32.66
CA GLY A 303 -18.65 8.11 -32.13
C GLY A 303 -18.74 6.75 -31.44
N LYS A 304 -17.64 5.99 -31.39
CA LYS A 304 -17.57 4.69 -30.69
C LYS A 304 -16.84 4.82 -29.39
N ALA A 305 -17.35 4.17 -28.35
CA ALA A 305 -16.71 4.02 -27.07
C ALA A 305 -15.47 3.10 -27.16
N VAL A 306 -14.58 3.16 -26.18
CA VAL A 306 -13.58 2.11 -25.97
C VAL A 306 -14.26 0.81 -25.54
N ASP A 307 -13.50 -0.28 -25.49
CA ASP A 307 -14.07 -1.59 -25.14
C ASP A 307 -14.19 -1.79 -23.64
N ILE A 308 -13.29 -1.16 -22.86
CA ILE A 308 -13.23 -1.26 -21.39
C ILE A 308 -13.13 0.14 -20.81
N TYR A 309 -13.98 0.44 -19.84
CA TYR A 309 -13.86 1.62 -18.97
C TYR A 309 -13.55 1.18 -17.56
N ASP A 310 -12.41 1.59 -17.06
CA ASP A 310 -12.01 1.43 -15.66
C ASP A 310 -12.24 2.76 -14.95
N ILE A 311 -13.16 2.77 -14.01
CA ILE A 311 -13.72 3.99 -13.43
C ILE A 311 -13.98 3.81 -11.94
N ASP A 312 -13.77 4.88 -11.18
CA ASP A 312 -13.91 4.89 -9.72
C ASP A 312 -15.32 4.47 -9.28
N GLY A 313 -15.39 3.42 -8.46
CA GLY A 313 -16.64 2.84 -7.98
C GLY A 313 -17.45 3.78 -7.07
N PHE A 314 -16.81 4.68 -6.33
CA PHE A 314 -17.50 5.61 -5.44
C PHE A 314 -17.97 6.90 -6.15
N LEU A 315 -17.32 7.27 -7.25
CA LEU A 315 -17.63 8.50 -8.00
C LEU A 315 -18.59 8.24 -9.16
N THR A 316 -18.81 6.98 -9.52
CA THR A 316 -19.69 6.57 -10.61
C THR A 316 -21.07 6.20 -10.08
N THR A 317 -22.10 6.42 -10.88
CA THR A 317 -23.48 6.04 -10.55
C THR A 317 -23.94 4.80 -11.32
N ARG A 318 -24.90 4.07 -10.78
CA ARG A 318 -25.55 2.96 -11.50
C ARG A 318 -26.10 3.37 -12.88
N ALA A 319 -26.63 4.58 -13.00
CA ALA A 319 -27.16 5.10 -14.25
C ALA A 319 -26.07 5.26 -15.32
N GLU A 320 -24.89 5.74 -14.94
CA GLU A 320 -23.73 5.85 -15.82
C GLU A 320 -23.22 4.47 -16.26
N VAL A 321 -23.03 3.54 -15.33
CA VAL A 321 -22.65 2.14 -15.67
C VAL A 321 -23.66 1.53 -16.63
N THR A 322 -24.96 1.72 -16.38
CA THR A 322 -26.02 1.21 -17.26
C THR A 322 -25.95 1.84 -18.64
N ALA A 323 -25.76 3.17 -18.73
CA ALA A 323 -25.66 3.87 -20.01
C ALA A 323 -24.47 3.39 -20.85
N ILE A 324 -23.31 3.20 -20.23
CA ILE A 324 -22.11 2.65 -20.88
C ILE A 324 -22.44 1.28 -21.48
N LYS A 325 -23.01 0.39 -20.71
CA LYS A 325 -23.25 -1.02 -21.06
C LYS A 325 -24.40 -1.26 -22.02
N THR A 326 -25.32 -0.33 -22.16
CA THR A 326 -26.54 -0.55 -22.96
C THR A 326 -26.72 0.44 -24.10
N SER A 327 -26.23 1.66 -23.94
CA SER A 327 -26.49 2.76 -24.88
C SER A 327 -25.28 3.05 -25.78
N TRP A 328 -24.11 2.57 -25.43
CA TRP A 328 -22.89 2.83 -26.19
C TRP A 328 -22.47 1.63 -27.03
N GLN A 329 -21.94 1.93 -28.20
CA GLN A 329 -21.35 0.92 -29.07
C GLN A 329 -19.83 0.92 -28.89
N ALA A 330 -19.28 -0.20 -28.46
CA ALA A 330 -17.83 -0.34 -28.28
C ALA A 330 -17.10 -0.46 -29.61
N ALA A 331 -15.80 -0.28 -29.55
CA ALA A 331 -14.91 -0.33 -30.73
C ALA A 331 -14.85 -1.75 -31.33
N THR A 332 -14.71 -2.77 -30.48
CA THR A 332 -14.55 -4.17 -30.88
C THR A 332 -15.61 -5.08 -30.28
N LEU A 333 -16.20 -4.73 -29.16
CA LEU A 333 -17.32 -5.42 -28.51
C LEU A 333 -18.66 -4.83 -28.93
N PRO A 334 -19.78 -5.54 -28.76
CA PRO A 334 -21.12 -4.96 -28.96
C PRO A 334 -21.37 -3.75 -28.06
N HIS A 335 -20.99 -3.85 -26.78
CA HIS A 335 -21.06 -2.80 -25.78
C HIS A 335 -19.79 -2.81 -24.92
N PRO A 336 -19.40 -1.66 -24.36
CA PRO A 336 -18.25 -1.60 -23.45
C PRO A 336 -18.45 -2.48 -22.21
N ARG A 337 -17.33 -2.90 -21.65
CA ARG A 337 -17.23 -3.47 -20.31
C ARG A 337 -16.86 -2.39 -19.33
N THR A 338 -17.23 -2.57 -18.09
CA THR A 338 -16.94 -1.63 -17.01
C THR A 338 -16.18 -2.31 -15.89
N VAL A 339 -15.07 -1.72 -15.48
CA VAL A 339 -14.28 -2.13 -14.33
C VAL A 339 -14.54 -1.13 -13.22
N CYS A 340 -14.78 -1.64 -12.02
CA CYS A 340 -14.93 -0.85 -10.80
C CYS A 340 -13.57 -0.72 -10.14
N TYR A 341 -12.95 0.44 -10.20
CA TYR A 341 -11.76 0.76 -9.42
C TYR A 341 -12.12 0.88 -7.94
N LEU A 342 -11.41 0.18 -7.11
CA LEU A 342 -11.47 0.23 -5.66
C LEU A 342 -10.07 0.28 -5.08
N ASP A 343 -9.79 1.31 -4.30
CA ASP A 343 -8.59 1.37 -3.50
C ASP A 343 -8.75 0.52 -2.22
N LEU A 344 -7.75 -0.26 -1.85
CA LEU A 344 -7.71 -1.03 -0.59
C LEU A 344 -7.18 -0.21 0.57
N ALA A 345 -6.53 0.91 0.31
CA ALA A 345 -6.12 1.85 1.33
C ALA A 345 -7.33 2.50 2.03
N TRP A 346 -7.09 3.06 3.19
CA TRP A 346 -8.09 3.87 3.87
C TRP A 346 -8.04 5.31 3.33
N GLU A 347 -9.09 5.69 2.64
CA GLU A 347 -9.27 7.03 2.09
C GLU A 347 -10.29 7.79 2.95
N ASN A 348 -9.84 8.82 3.67
CA ASN A 348 -10.68 9.50 4.67
C ASN A 348 -11.90 10.23 4.09
N TYR A 349 -11.95 10.46 2.79
CA TYR A 349 -13.04 11.13 2.10
C TYR A 349 -14.14 10.18 1.58
N ARG A 350 -13.92 8.87 1.66
CA ARG A 350 -14.93 7.87 1.26
C ARG A 350 -16.03 7.74 2.31
N LEU A 351 -17.22 7.38 1.84
CA LEU A 351 -18.40 7.24 2.72
C LEU A 351 -18.24 6.15 3.78
N ASP A 352 -17.42 5.16 3.52
CA ASP A 352 -17.15 4.03 4.42
C ASP A 352 -15.95 4.28 5.36
N ALA A 353 -15.26 5.39 5.20
CA ALA A 353 -14.06 5.74 5.98
C ALA A 353 -14.34 6.12 7.44
N SER A 354 -15.60 6.14 7.87
CA SER A 354 -15.95 6.51 9.25
C SER A 354 -15.20 5.62 10.25
N PRO A 355 -14.41 6.22 11.17
CA PRO A 355 -13.62 5.46 12.13
C PRO A 355 -14.46 4.47 12.94
N GLY A 356 -13.98 3.24 13.06
CA GLY A 356 -14.59 2.19 13.87
C GLY A 356 -15.75 1.44 13.22
N LYS A 357 -16.18 1.80 12.01
CA LYS A 357 -17.24 1.05 11.31
C LYS A 357 -16.68 -0.09 10.46
N TYR A 358 -15.72 0.22 9.57
CA TYR A 358 -15.14 -0.74 8.63
C TYR A 358 -13.62 -0.84 8.78
N PHE A 359 -12.99 0.21 9.28
CA PHE A 359 -11.55 0.27 9.49
C PHE A 359 -11.26 0.46 10.97
N PRO A 360 -10.83 -0.60 11.69
CA PRO A 360 -10.36 -0.43 13.06
C PRO A 360 -9.10 0.45 13.06
N ALA A 361 -8.97 1.33 14.04
CA ALA A 361 -7.82 2.23 14.13
C ALA A 361 -6.48 1.48 14.20
N SER A 362 -6.49 0.25 14.71
CA SER A 362 -5.32 -0.64 14.75
C SER A 362 -4.87 -1.14 13.37
N ALA A 363 -5.75 -1.11 12.38
CA ALA A 363 -5.45 -1.52 11.02
C ALA A 363 -4.91 -0.36 10.14
N LEU A 364 -4.89 0.88 10.65
CA LEU A 364 -4.45 2.03 9.87
C LEU A 364 -2.94 2.28 10.06
N GLY A 365 -2.21 2.26 8.96
CA GLY A 365 -0.77 2.47 8.89
C GLY A 365 -0.35 3.91 8.65
N LEU A 366 0.81 4.08 8.02
CA LEU A 366 1.33 5.37 7.60
C LEU A 366 0.46 5.99 6.51
N VAL A 367 0.60 7.30 6.36
CA VAL A 367 0.01 8.03 5.23
C VAL A 367 0.66 7.52 3.94
N TYR A 368 -0.13 7.30 2.93
CA TYR A 368 0.36 6.93 1.61
C TYR A 368 1.18 8.09 1.01
N TYR A 369 2.37 7.77 0.51
CA TYR A 369 3.24 8.81 -0.02
C TYR A 369 2.59 9.48 -1.26
N GLY A 370 2.52 10.80 -1.25
CA GLY A 370 1.87 11.57 -2.32
C GLY A 370 0.36 11.78 -2.11
N TYR A 371 -0.30 10.96 -1.27
CA TYR A 371 -1.74 10.98 -1.04
C TYR A 371 -2.08 11.20 0.45
N PRO A 372 -2.04 12.44 0.94
CA PRO A 372 -2.15 12.73 2.39
C PRO A 372 -3.51 12.39 3.00
N ALA A 373 -4.51 12.12 2.17
CA ALA A 373 -5.84 11.69 2.59
C ALA A 373 -5.96 10.17 2.74
N GLU A 374 -4.93 9.42 2.40
CA GLU A 374 -4.92 7.97 2.31
C GLU A 374 -3.91 7.36 3.28
N ARG A 375 -4.17 6.11 3.69
CA ARG A 375 -3.32 5.34 4.59
C ARG A 375 -3.27 3.89 4.20
N TRP A 376 -2.10 3.32 4.36
CA TRP A 376 -1.90 1.89 4.32
C TRP A 376 -2.78 1.16 5.33
N VAL A 377 -3.16 -0.07 5.01
CA VAL A 377 -4.00 -0.92 5.85
C VAL A 377 -3.26 -2.20 6.21
N ASP A 378 -3.39 -2.63 7.46
CA ASP A 378 -2.77 -3.86 7.96
C ASP A 378 -3.54 -5.10 7.49
N PHE A 379 -3.12 -5.70 6.40
CA PHE A 379 -3.75 -6.87 5.79
C PHE A 379 -3.75 -8.12 6.68
N ARG A 380 -2.97 -8.14 7.76
CA ARG A 380 -3.04 -9.21 8.77
C ARG A 380 -4.36 -9.22 9.53
N GLN A 381 -5.12 -8.11 9.51
CA GLN A 381 -6.41 -7.97 10.20
C GLN A 381 -7.58 -8.28 9.26
N LEU A 382 -7.49 -9.39 8.53
CA LEU A 382 -8.47 -9.77 7.52
C LEU A 382 -9.89 -9.86 8.08
N ASP A 383 -10.11 -10.55 9.22
CA ASP A 383 -11.45 -10.73 9.79
C ASP A 383 -12.10 -9.38 10.18
N ALA A 384 -11.30 -8.42 10.64
CA ALA A 384 -11.76 -7.08 10.96
C ALA A 384 -12.08 -6.24 9.70
N LEU A 385 -11.40 -6.52 8.58
CA LEU A 385 -11.52 -5.77 7.32
C LEU A 385 -12.53 -6.40 6.32
N LYS A 386 -12.92 -7.66 6.50
CA LYS A 386 -13.94 -8.33 5.66
C LYS A 386 -15.20 -7.49 5.43
N PRO A 387 -15.82 -6.86 6.47
CA PRO A 387 -17.02 -6.07 6.25
C PRO A 387 -16.83 -4.89 5.29
N MET A 388 -15.62 -4.33 5.22
CA MET A 388 -15.27 -3.28 4.25
C MET A 388 -15.20 -3.87 2.84
N LEU A 389 -14.44 -4.96 2.66
CA LEU A 389 -14.30 -5.64 1.38
C LEU A 389 -15.66 -6.06 0.82
N ASP A 390 -16.49 -6.74 1.63
CA ASP A 390 -17.83 -7.18 1.25
C ASP A 390 -18.72 -6.00 0.82
N THR A 391 -18.61 -4.88 1.53
CA THR A 391 -19.39 -3.68 1.22
C THR A 391 -18.93 -3.03 -0.10
N ARG A 392 -17.62 -2.89 -0.32
CA ARG A 392 -17.06 -2.28 -1.53
C ARG A 392 -17.34 -3.15 -2.75
N VAL A 393 -17.04 -4.44 -2.68
CA VAL A 393 -17.29 -5.40 -3.77
C VAL A 393 -18.79 -5.49 -4.07
N GLY A 394 -19.63 -5.62 -3.03
CA GLY A 394 -21.08 -5.65 -3.19
C GLY A 394 -21.66 -4.37 -3.80
N MET A 395 -21.05 -3.21 -3.53
CA MET A 395 -21.40 -1.93 -4.17
C MET A 395 -21.17 -1.99 -5.68
N CYS A 396 -20.01 -2.45 -6.14
CA CYS A 396 -19.69 -2.60 -7.55
C CYS A 396 -20.67 -3.56 -8.25
N ALA A 397 -20.94 -4.72 -7.64
CA ALA A 397 -21.92 -5.68 -8.14
C ALA A 397 -23.32 -5.08 -8.24
N ALA A 398 -23.77 -4.36 -7.21
CA ALA A 398 -25.07 -3.69 -7.19
C ALA A 398 -25.19 -2.61 -8.26
N MET A 399 -24.13 -1.89 -8.58
CA MET A 399 -24.12 -0.93 -9.68
C MET A 399 -24.09 -1.57 -11.05
N GLY A 400 -23.70 -2.83 -11.15
CA GLY A 400 -23.74 -3.59 -12.40
C GLY A 400 -22.42 -3.60 -13.15
N PHE A 401 -21.31 -3.31 -12.51
CA PHE A 401 -19.96 -3.46 -13.07
C PHE A 401 -19.71 -4.91 -13.54
N ASP A 402 -18.81 -5.09 -14.49
CA ASP A 402 -18.42 -6.39 -15.03
C ASP A 402 -17.17 -6.94 -14.33
N ALA A 403 -16.29 -6.07 -13.85
CA ALA A 403 -15.04 -6.41 -13.22
C ALA A 403 -14.75 -5.47 -12.04
N VAL A 404 -13.76 -5.86 -11.22
CA VAL A 404 -13.19 -5.04 -10.15
C VAL A 404 -11.68 -5.04 -10.28
N GLU A 405 -11.08 -3.87 -10.24
CA GLU A 405 -9.67 -3.62 -9.97
C GLU A 405 -9.53 -3.27 -8.49
N LEU A 406 -8.59 -3.93 -7.79
CA LEU A 406 -8.22 -3.59 -6.42
C LEU A 406 -6.85 -2.93 -6.44
N ASP A 407 -6.78 -1.66 -6.07
CA ASP A 407 -5.52 -0.93 -5.97
C ASP A 407 -4.89 -1.03 -4.58
N ASP A 408 -3.65 -0.57 -4.44
CA ASP A 408 -2.84 -0.59 -3.20
C ASP A 408 -2.67 -2.00 -2.61
N ILE A 409 -2.51 -2.99 -3.47
CA ILE A 409 -2.34 -4.39 -3.07
C ILE A 409 -0.92 -4.74 -2.60
N ASP A 410 0.03 -3.82 -2.69
CA ASP A 410 1.45 -4.00 -2.36
C ASP A 410 1.80 -3.63 -0.91
N GLY A 411 0.85 -3.83 0.01
CA GLY A 411 1.01 -3.56 1.44
C GLY A 411 2.17 -4.30 2.14
N PHE A 412 2.92 -5.17 1.43
CA PHE A 412 4.17 -5.77 1.90
C PHE A 412 5.39 -4.86 1.72
N ASP A 413 5.21 -3.65 1.27
CA ASP A 413 6.22 -2.61 1.27
C ASP A 413 6.87 -2.46 2.66
N PRO A 414 8.14 -1.94 2.74
CA PRO A 414 8.82 -1.87 4.02
C PRO A 414 8.03 -1.09 5.07
N PRO A 415 8.18 -1.43 6.35
CA PRO A 415 7.49 -0.73 7.44
C PRO A 415 7.75 0.78 7.51
N SER A 416 8.83 1.25 6.90
CA SER A 416 9.09 2.68 6.73
C SER A 416 8.09 3.36 5.80
N THR A 417 7.45 2.62 4.91
CA THR A 417 6.43 3.08 3.97
C THR A 417 5.03 2.83 4.52
N THR A 418 4.74 1.59 4.93
CA THR A 418 3.38 1.17 5.33
C THR A 418 3.09 1.32 6.83
N GLY A 419 4.12 1.26 7.67
CA GLY A 419 4.01 1.19 9.13
C GLY A 419 3.89 -0.23 9.69
N PHE A 420 3.83 -1.24 8.84
CA PHE A 420 3.64 -2.65 9.20
C PHE A 420 4.78 -3.52 8.70
N HIS A 421 4.98 -4.65 9.39
CA HIS A 421 5.80 -5.75 8.90
C HIS A 421 4.86 -6.83 8.34
N LEU A 422 4.53 -6.73 7.06
CA LEU A 422 3.72 -7.72 6.37
C LEU A 422 4.62 -8.70 5.61
N THR A 423 4.20 -9.95 5.57
CA THR A 423 4.80 -10.96 4.70
C THR A 423 4.03 -11.03 3.37
N PRO A 424 4.63 -11.59 2.31
CA PRO A 424 3.87 -11.94 1.11
C PRO A 424 2.62 -12.78 1.42
N GLY A 425 2.75 -13.75 2.34
CA GLY A 425 1.63 -14.59 2.76
C GLY A 425 0.48 -13.84 3.43
N ASP A 426 0.75 -12.73 4.13
CA ASP A 426 -0.31 -11.87 4.69
C ASP A 426 -1.11 -11.20 3.59
N VAL A 427 -0.41 -10.66 2.58
CA VAL A 427 -1.03 -10.02 1.41
C VAL A 427 -1.82 -11.05 0.60
N GLU A 428 -1.22 -12.22 0.33
CA GLU A 428 -1.88 -13.31 -0.37
C GLU A 428 -3.15 -13.78 0.35
N ASN A 429 -3.11 -13.93 1.68
CA ASN A 429 -4.28 -14.31 2.47
C ASN A 429 -5.42 -13.29 2.35
N TYR A 430 -5.09 -12.00 2.42
CA TYR A 430 -6.05 -10.91 2.27
C TYR A 430 -6.65 -10.86 0.87
N LEU A 431 -5.80 -10.92 -0.16
CA LEU A 431 -6.22 -10.85 -1.56
C LEU A 431 -6.96 -12.11 -2.02
N ALA A 432 -6.60 -13.30 -1.52
CA ALA A 432 -7.37 -14.52 -1.80
C ALA A 432 -8.82 -14.39 -1.35
N TYR A 433 -9.07 -13.76 -0.21
CA TYR A 433 -10.43 -13.45 0.22
C TYR A 433 -11.10 -12.46 -0.74
N ALA A 434 -10.44 -11.32 -1.00
CA ALA A 434 -11.01 -10.24 -1.80
C ALA A 434 -11.37 -10.69 -3.23
N PHE A 435 -10.46 -11.37 -3.92
CA PHE A 435 -10.72 -11.89 -5.28
C PHE A 435 -11.80 -12.96 -5.29
N ASN A 436 -11.85 -13.81 -4.27
CA ASN A 436 -12.92 -14.80 -4.15
C ASN A 436 -14.30 -14.16 -3.93
N GLU A 437 -14.40 -13.04 -3.20
CA GLU A 437 -15.67 -12.29 -3.07
C GLU A 437 -16.08 -11.67 -4.42
N ILE A 438 -15.14 -11.08 -5.17
CA ILE A 438 -15.42 -10.56 -6.52
C ILE A 438 -16.01 -11.66 -7.42
N HIS A 439 -15.42 -12.85 -7.42
CA HIS A 439 -15.92 -13.99 -8.19
C HIS A 439 -17.27 -14.50 -7.68
N ARG A 440 -17.51 -14.50 -6.37
CA ARG A 440 -18.83 -14.89 -5.81
C ARG A 440 -19.93 -13.91 -6.19
N ASP A 441 -19.62 -12.63 -6.31
CA ASP A 441 -20.53 -11.60 -6.76
C ASP A 441 -20.69 -11.55 -8.29
N GLY A 442 -20.03 -12.46 -9.00
CA GLY A 442 -20.20 -12.67 -10.44
C GLY A 442 -19.47 -11.63 -11.29
N MET A 443 -18.39 -11.07 -10.80
CA MET A 443 -17.53 -10.13 -11.49
C MET A 443 -16.15 -10.72 -11.77
N THR A 444 -15.48 -10.19 -12.78
CA THR A 444 -14.09 -10.47 -13.14
C THR A 444 -13.16 -9.79 -12.12
N ALA A 445 -12.13 -10.48 -11.68
CA ALA A 445 -11.09 -9.93 -10.78
C ALA A 445 -9.85 -9.52 -11.59
N LEU A 446 -9.35 -8.31 -11.37
CA LEU A 446 -8.14 -7.80 -11.99
C LEU A 446 -7.04 -7.61 -10.94
N TRP A 447 -5.84 -8.07 -11.28
CA TRP A 447 -4.64 -7.86 -10.49
C TRP A 447 -4.12 -6.43 -10.73
N LYS A 448 -3.55 -5.81 -9.71
CA LYS A 448 -2.93 -4.49 -9.86
C LYS A 448 -1.46 -4.54 -9.51
N ASN A 449 -0.59 -3.97 -10.36
CA ASN A 449 0.83 -3.79 -10.08
C ASN A 449 1.50 -5.00 -9.39
N SER A 450 2.46 -4.79 -8.49
CA SER A 450 3.11 -5.85 -7.68
C SER A 450 3.65 -7.03 -8.49
N PRO A 451 4.59 -6.82 -9.42
CA PRO A 451 5.07 -7.86 -10.33
C PRO A 451 5.67 -9.07 -9.60
N TYR A 452 6.20 -8.89 -8.40
CA TYR A 452 6.83 -9.96 -7.63
C TYR A 452 5.85 -11.00 -7.06
N LEU A 453 4.56 -10.64 -6.93
CA LEU A 453 3.48 -11.58 -6.55
C LEU A 453 2.60 -11.98 -7.74
N SER A 454 2.88 -11.50 -8.94
CA SER A 454 2.05 -11.71 -10.14
C SER A 454 1.84 -13.19 -10.47
N SER A 455 2.85 -14.05 -10.24
CA SER A 455 2.75 -15.50 -10.46
C SER A 455 1.70 -16.17 -9.58
N TRP A 456 1.53 -15.71 -8.35
CA TRP A 456 0.45 -16.12 -7.47
C TRP A 456 -0.87 -15.45 -7.86
N GLY A 457 -0.85 -14.14 -8.06
CA GLY A 457 -2.03 -13.33 -8.42
C GLY A 457 -2.75 -13.85 -9.66
N ARG A 458 -2.01 -14.33 -10.64
CA ARG A 458 -2.54 -14.94 -11.86
C ARG A 458 -3.49 -16.11 -11.61
N GLU A 459 -3.32 -16.85 -10.53
CA GLU A 459 -4.20 -17.97 -10.19
C GLU A 459 -5.56 -17.51 -9.68
N TYR A 460 -5.63 -16.32 -9.06
CA TYR A 460 -6.84 -15.76 -8.46
C TYR A 460 -7.55 -14.72 -9.33
N THR A 461 -6.91 -14.25 -10.40
CA THR A 461 -7.43 -13.13 -11.20
C THR A 461 -7.55 -13.50 -12.69
N ASP A 462 -8.33 -12.72 -13.41
CA ASP A 462 -8.69 -12.98 -14.80
C ASP A 462 -7.98 -12.05 -15.79
N GLY A 463 -7.28 -11.06 -15.26
CA GLY A 463 -6.51 -10.07 -16.00
C GLY A 463 -5.71 -9.20 -15.06
N ALA A 464 -5.07 -8.17 -15.58
CA ALA A 464 -4.29 -7.22 -14.78
C ALA A 464 -4.42 -5.79 -15.29
N VAL A 465 -4.22 -4.83 -14.38
CA VAL A 465 -3.95 -3.42 -14.65
C VAL A 465 -2.56 -3.10 -14.10
N VAL A 466 -1.74 -2.47 -14.92
CA VAL A 466 -0.32 -2.27 -14.64
C VAL A 466 0.07 -0.84 -14.97
N GLU A 467 0.82 -0.22 -14.08
CA GLU A 467 1.37 1.12 -14.27
C GLU A 467 2.86 1.08 -14.50
N GLU A 468 3.33 1.90 -15.44
CA GLU A 468 4.74 2.21 -15.68
C GLU A 468 5.65 0.99 -15.80
N CYS A 469 5.11 -0.13 -16.25
CA CYS A 469 5.91 -1.34 -16.35
C CYS A 469 7.05 -1.21 -17.38
N TYR A 470 6.87 -0.40 -18.42
CA TYR A 470 7.92 -0.13 -19.40
C TYR A 470 8.99 0.80 -18.82
N LEU A 471 8.58 1.89 -18.17
CA LEU A 471 9.49 2.83 -17.51
C LEU A 471 10.32 2.13 -16.43
N SER A 472 9.69 1.32 -15.60
CA SER A 472 10.34 0.57 -14.53
C SER A 472 11.10 -0.69 -14.99
N LYS A 473 10.99 -1.06 -16.28
CA LYS A 473 11.54 -2.31 -16.85
C LYS A 473 11.03 -3.56 -16.13
N ALA A 474 9.77 -3.59 -15.85
CA ALA A 474 9.08 -4.66 -15.11
C ALA A 474 7.94 -5.31 -15.90
N CYS A 475 7.81 -5.05 -17.24
CA CYS A 475 6.75 -5.62 -18.04
C CYS A 475 6.89 -7.13 -18.27
N PHE A 476 8.11 -7.63 -18.39
CA PHE A 476 8.36 -9.00 -18.83
C PHE A 476 9.17 -9.78 -17.80
N ALA A 477 8.89 -11.07 -17.69
CA ALA A 477 9.62 -11.99 -16.82
C ALA A 477 11.15 -11.94 -17.06
N ALA A 478 11.58 -11.76 -18.31
CA ALA A 478 12.99 -11.63 -18.65
C ALA A 478 13.66 -10.39 -18.06
N GLN A 479 12.92 -9.30 -17.84
CA GLN A 479 13.43 -8.06 -17.23
C GLN A 479 13.58 -8.21 -15.71
N LEU A 480 12.72 -9.03 -15.11
CA LEU A 480 12.68 -9.27 -13.66
C LEU A 480 13.52 -10.49 -13.24
N ALA A 481 14.03 -11.26 -14.20
CA ALA A 481 14.79 -12.50 -13.93
C ALA A 481 16.01 -12.23 -13.01
N GLY A 482 16.03 -12.91 -11.86
CA GLY A 482 17.08 -12.76 -10.85
C GLY A 482 17.01 -11.48 -10.02
N SER A 483 16.03 -10.58 -10.27
CA SER A 483 15.78 -9.45 -9.40
C SER A 483 15.03 -9.90 -8.14
N SER A 484 15.15 -9.13 -7.08
CA SER A 484 14.40 -9.35 -5.84
C SER A 484 13.93 -8.03 -5.26
N GLN A 485 12.74 -8.03 -4.72
CA GLN A 485 12.18 -6.91 -4.00
C GLN A 485 11.57 -7.43 -2.69
N TYR A 486 11.87 -6.77 -1.57
CA TYR A 486 11.35 -7.13 -0.25
C TYR A 486 11.56 -8.60 0.16
N GLY A 487 12.66 -9.21 -0.29
CA GLY A 487 12.97 -10.63 -0.02
C GLY A 487 12.27 -11.63 -0.94
N ILE A 488 11.46 -11.15 -1.88
CA ILE A 488 10.82 -11.96 -2.91
C ILE A 488 11.72 -11.97 -4.15
N THR A 489 12.15 -13.15 -4.57
CA THR A 489 12.94 -13.33 -5.79
C THR A 489 12.06 -13.89 -6.89
N CYS A 490 12.10 -13.30 -8.07
CA CYS A 490 11.27 -13.70 -9.23
C CYS A 490 11.46 -15.14 -9.74
N THR A 491 12.29 -15.95 -9.08
CA THR A 491 12.56 -17.35 -9.48
C THR A 491 12.08 -18.38 -8.48
N GLY A 492 11.40 -18.01 -7.37
CA GLY A 492 11.31 -18.97 -6.29
C GLY A 492 10.08 -19.06 -5.42
N LEU A 493 9.13 -18.14 -5.48
CA LEU A 493 8.02 -18.17 -4.52
C LEU A 493 7.02 -19.31 -4.77
N HIS A 494 6.66 -19.58 -5.99
CA HIS A 494 5.63 -20.56 -6.34
C HIS A 494 6.16 -21.62 -7.31
N GLY A 495 7.23 -22.31 -6.95
CA GLY A 495 7.73 -23.46 -7.73
C GLY A 495 8.47 -23.09 -9.02
N GLY A 496 9.02 -21.87 -9.09
CA GLY A 496 9.87 -21.45 -10.23
C GLY A 496 9.12 -20.74 -11.33
N THR A 497 7.86 -20.34 -11.13
CA THR A 497 7.12 -19.52 -12.10
C THR A 497 7.72 -18.11 -12.14
N PRO A 498 8.06 -17.57 -13.31
CA PRO A 498 8.62 -16.22 -13.42
C PRO A 498 7.61 -15.15 -12.97
N CYS A 499 8.10 -14.04 -12.43
CA CYS A 499 7.31 -12.83 -12.26
C CYS A 499 7.19 -12.11 -13.61
N GLY A 500 6.16 -11.33 -13.79
CA GLY A 500 5.96 -10.48 -14.97
C GLY A 500 4.56 -10.57 -15.54
N TRP A 501 4.24 -9.63 -16.39
CA TRP A 501 2.89 -9.46 -16.93
C TRP A 501 2.64 -10.28 -18.20
N ASP A 502 3.69 -10.70 -18.87
CA ASP A 502 3.62 -11.63 -19.99
C ASP A 502 3.01 -12.99 -19.61
N ASP A 503 3.13 -13.40 -18.36
CA ASP A 503 2.46 -14.58 -17.81
C ASP A 503 0.92 -14.48 -17.79
N PHE A 504 0.38 -13.27 -17.75
CA PHE A 504 -1.07 -13.08 -17.82
C PHE A 504 -1.62 -13.30 -19.22
N THR A 505 -0.87 -12.91 -20.23
CA THR A 505 -1.30 -13.04 -21.63
C THR A 505 -0.84 -14.33 -22.27
N THR A 506 0.25 -14.91 -21.79
CA THR A 506 0.89 -16.09 -22.38
C THR A 506 1.28 -17.09 -21.28
N ASP A 507 0.88 -18.33 -21.42
CA ASP A 507 1.37 -19.41 -20.56
C ASP A 507 2.84 -19.68 -20.84
N VAL A 508 3.69 -19.45 -19.84
CA VAL A 508 5.16 -19.56 -19.99
C VAL A 508 5.65 -20.97 -20.27
N THR A 509 4.86 -21.99 -19.94
CA THR A 509 5.21 -23.39 -20.17
C THR A 509 4.83 -23.85 -21.58
N THR A 510 3.65 -23.46 -22.01
CA THR A 510 3.08 -23.90 -23.30
C THR A 510 3.28 -22.89 -24.43
N HIS A 511 3.65 -21.65 -24.11
CA HIS A 511 3.72 -20.49 -25.02
C HIS A 511 2.41 -20.21 -25.75
N GLN A 512 1.28 -20.61 -25.16
CA GLN A 512 -0.05 -20.38 -25.74
C GLN A 512 -0.71 -19.17 -25.05
N PRO A 513 -1.53 -18.40 -25.79
CA PRO A 513 -2.30 -17.33 -25.18
C PRO A 513 -3.20 -17.84 -24.05
N THR A 514 -3.17 -17.19 -22.90
CA THR A 514 -4.04 -17.52 -21.74
C THR A 514 -5.45 -16.98 -21.90
N GLY A 515 -5.64 -15.97 -22.76
CA GLY A 515 -6.89 -15.22 -22.88
C GLY A 515 -7.09 -14.14 -21.80
N LYS A 516 -6.12 -13.93 -20.90
CA LYS A 516 -6.19 -12.86 -19.89
C LYS A 516 -5.74 -11.52 -20.46
N TRP A 517 -6.43 -10.47 -20.09
CA TRP A 517 -6.14 -9.11 -20.51
C TRP A 517 -5.16 -8.42 -19.57
N VAL A 518 -4.26 -7.61 -20.15
CA VAL A 518 -3.41 -6.68 -19.41
C VAL A 518 -3.62 -5.28 -19.98
N GLY A 519 -4.19 -4.39 -19.16
CA GLY A 519 -4.23 -2.95 -19.38
C GLY A 519 -2.97 -2.34 -18.80
N GLU A 520 -2.23 -1.63 -19.63
CA GLU A 520 -0.97 -1.02 -19.21
C GLU A 520 -1.08 0.50 -19.36
N ALA A 521 -0.72 1.24 -18.31
CA ALA A 521 -0.73 2.69 -18.24
C ALA A 521 0.69 3.23 -18.08
N GLU A 522 1.09 4.13 -18.98
CA GLU A 522 2.29 4.94 -18.83
C GLU A 522 1.89 6.41 -18.69
N TYR A 523 2.70 7.22 -18.02
CA TYR A 523 2.35 8.61 -17.72
C TYR A 523 3.27 9.61 -18.41
N THR A 524 2.70 10.70 -18.96
CA THR A 524 3.45 11.77 -19.62
C THR A 524 4.30 12.61 -18.69
N ASP A 525 3.90 12.68 -17.42
CA ASP A 525 4.49 13.50 -16.38
C ASP A 525 5.48 12.74 -15.47
N ASP A 526 5.52 11.41 -15.58
CA ASP A 526 6.48 10.58 -14.86
C ASP A 526 7.57 10.02 -15.80
N GLY A 527 8.80 10.46 -15.64
CA GLY A 527 9.99 9.92 -16.32
C GLY A 527 10.08 10.11 -17.85
N TYR A 528 8.97 10.27 -18.56
CA TYR A 528 8.93 10.73 -19.94
C TYR A 528 9.06 12.25 -20.06
N VAL A 529 9.71 12.85 -19.07
CA VAL A 529 9.77 14.28 -18.86
C VAL A 529 10.31 14.99 -20.09
N CYS A 530 9.44 15.75 -20.68
CA CYS A 530 9.84 16.75 -21.65
C CYS A 530 10.71 17.78 -20.96
N ALA A 531 11.95 17.94 -21.39
CA ALA A 531 12.74 19.08 -20.99
C ALA A 531 11.95 20.37 -21.32
N PRO A 532 11.89 21.37 -20.41
CA PRO A 532 11.15 22.59 -20.66
C PRO A 532 11.43 23.18 -22.03
N GLY A 533 10.42 23.38 -22.86
CA GLY A 533 10.52 23.92 -24.20
C GLY A 533 10.85 22.93 -25.32
N ARG A 534 10.81 21.62 -25.09
CA ARG A 534 10.94 20.58 -26.14
C ARG A 534 9.67 19.77 -26.26
N THR A 535 9.37 19.32 -27.49
CA THR A 535 8.34 18.30 -27.74
C THR A 535 8.75 17.01 -27.05
N CYS A 536 7.85 16.41 -26.30
CA CYS A 536 8.09 15.23 -25.49
C CYS A 536 8.78 14.10 -26.28
N PRO A 537 9.89 13.55 -25.81
CA PRO A 537 10.41 12.28 -26.34
C PRO A 537 9.43 11.13 -26.11
N GLY A 538 8.53 11.25 -25.15
CA GLY A 538 7.57 10.24 -24.73
C GLY A 538 6.75 9.64 -25.87
N ALA A 539 6.33 10.44 -26.87
CA ALA A 539 5.66 9.87 -28.04
C ALA A 539 6.53 8.85 -28.80
N ARG A 540 7.84 9.10 -28.92
CA ARG A 540 8.76 8.17 -29.60
C ARG A 540 9.11 6.98 -28.72
N GLU A 541 9.26 7.18 -27.44
CA GLU A 541 9.52 6.09 -26.47
C GLU A 541 8.29 5.23 -26.34
N PHE A 542 7.10 5.82 -26.24
CA PHE A 542 5.84 5.10 -26.25
C PHE A 542 5.60 4.34 -27.56
N GLU A 543 5.94 4.89 -28.73
CA GLU A 543 5.94 4.14 -29.98
C GLU A 543 6.90 2.93 -29.96
N THR A 544 8.04 3.08 -29.31
CA THR A 544 9.01 1.97 -29.16
C THR A 544 8.46 0.91 -28.23
N PHE A 545 7.86 1.30 -27.13
CA PHE A 545 7.15 0.43 -26.21
C PHE A 545 6.01 -0.30 -26.93
N CYS A 546 5.16 0.41 -27.65
CA CYS A 546 4.09 -0.17 -28.44
C CYS A 546 4.58 -1.28 -29.39
N LYS A 547 5.72 -1.08 -30.03
CA LYS A 547 6.30 -2.11 -30.91
C LYS A 547 6.76 -3.34 -30.13
N SER A 548 7.23 -3.18 -28.89
CA SER A 548 7.72 -4.28 -28.07
C SER A 548 6.60 -5.08 -27.41
N VAL A 549 5.59 -4.43 -26.85
CA VAL A 549 4.47 -5.07 -26.12
C VAL A 549 3.37 -5.60 -27.03
N TYR A 550 3.26 -5.07 -28.26
CA TYR A 550 2.28 -5.54 -29.26
C TYR A 550 2.79 -6.66 -30.14
N ALA A 551 4.09 -6.91 -30.14
CA ALA A 551 4.57 -8.09 -30.81
C ALA A 551 3.93 -9.33 -30.14
N PRO A 552 3.30 -10.24 -30.89
CA PRO A 552 2.92 -11.52 -30.31
C PRO A 552 4.16 -12.13 -29.63
N PRO A 553 4.04 -12.69 -28.43
CA PRO A 553 2.80 -13.14 -27.77
C PRO A 553 2.20 -12.16 -26.74
N TYR A 554 2.75 -10.99 -26.53
CA TYR A 554 2.46 -10.22 -25.33
C TYR A 554 1.06 -9.57 -25.32
N GLY A 555 0.66 -8.86 -26.35
CA GLY A 555 -0.74 -8.41 -26.53
C GLY A 555 -1.29 -7.46 -25.46
N PHE A 556 -0.45 -6.67 -24.78
CA PHE A 556 -0.91 -5.70 -23.79
C PHE A 556 -1.69 -4.57 -24.47
N THR A 557 -2.69 -4.05 -23.77
CA THR A 557 -3.39 -2.82 -24.19
C THR A 557 -2.77 -1.63 -23.49
N ALA A 558 -1.82 -0.98 -24.16
CA ALA A 558 -1.07 0.13 -23.57
C ALA A 558 -1.69 1.48 -23.91
N VAL A 559 -1.74 2.38 -22.93
CA VAL A 559 -2.24 3.76 -23.05
C VAL A 559 -1.31 4.70 -22.32
N LEU A 560 -1.08 5.87 -22.91
CA LEU A 560 -0.35 6.97 -22.30
C LEU A 560 -1.36 7.98 -21.71
N PHE A 561 -1.29 8.21 -20.43
CA PHE A 561 -2.15 9.13 -19.67
C PHE A 561 -1.34 10.29 -19.08
N GLU A 562 -2.01 11.21 -18.44
CA GLU A 562 -1.47 12.03 -17.35
C GLU A 562 -1.82 11.38 -16.01
N SER A 563 -0.96 11.50 -15.00
CA SER A 563 -1.14 10.86 -13.69
C SER A 563 -2.41 11.27 -12.93
N ASN A 564 -3.05 12.37 -13.35
CA ASN A 564 -4.33 12.81 -12.79
C ASN A 564 -5.54 11.98 -13.23
N LEU A 565 -5.38 11.14 -14.26
CA LEU A 565 -6.38 10.20 -14.81
C LEU A 565 -7.78 10.81 -14.99
N ASP A 566 -7.83 12.08 -15.46
CA ASP A 566 -9.07 12.82 -15.67
C ASP A 566 -9.66 12.65 -17.09
N GLY A 567 -9.03 11.84 -17.92
CA GLY A 567 -9.44 11.53 -19.29
C GLY A 567 -9.11 12.61 -20.32
N ARG A 568 -8.35 13.65 -19.97
CA ARG A 568 -7.97 14.72 -20.90
C ARG A 568 -6.80 14.35 -21.79
N THR A 569 -5.84 13.61 -21.23
CA THR A 569 -4.70 13.09 -21.98
C THR A 569 -4.90 11.60 -22.17
N PHE A 570 -4.89 11.19 -23.42
CA PHE A 570 -5.14 9.82 -23.81
C PHE A 570 -4.48 9.56 -25.15
N ASP A 571 -3.40 8.80 -25.17
CA ASP A 571 -2.76 8.37 -26.39
C ASP A 571 -2.57 6.85 -26.38
N THR A 572 -2.76 6.21 -27.50
CA THR A 572 -2.70 4.77 -27.62
C THR A 572 -1.66 4.34 -28.62
N CYS A 573 -1.26 3.09 -28.53
CA CYS A 573 -0.36 2.51 -29.50
C CYS A 573 -0.87 2.69 -30.93
N PRO A 574 0.03 2.93 -31.91
CA PRO A 574 -0.33 3.19 -33.31
C PRO A 574 -1.29 2.13 -33.88
N GLY A 575 -2.37 2.60 -34.49
CA GLY A 575 -3.41 1.74 -35.06
C GLY A 575 -4.59 1.46 -34.12
N GLN A 576 -4.52 1.83 -32.84
CA GLN A 576 -5.63 1.64 -31.90
C GLN A 576 -6.50 2.87 -31.75
N PHE A 577 -5.92 4.00 -31.41
CA PHE A 577 -6.58 5.29 -31.33
C PHE A 577 -5.64 6.42 -31.80
N ARG A 578 -6.18 7.48 -32.29
CA ARG A 578 -5.49 8.77 -32.40
C ARG A 578 -6.31 9.80 -31.63
N LYS A 579 -5.61 10.62 -30.86
CA LYS A 579 -6.17 11.79 -30.20
C LYS A 579 -6.75 12.73 -31.26
N HIS A 580 -7.87 13.33 -30.99
CA HIS A 580 -8.43 14.43 -31.76
C HIS A 580 -8.40 15.71 -30.96
#